data_194d5ed381b35d6a4630fd1f551c71dd
#
_entry.id   194d5ed381b35d6a4630fd1f551c71dd
#
_cell.length_a   1.000
_cell.length_b   1.000
_cell.length_c   1.000
_cell.angle_alpha   90.00
_cell.angle_beta   90.00
_cell.angle_gamma   90.00
#
_symmetry.space_group_name_H-M   'P 1'
#
loop_
_entity.id
_entity.type
_entity.pdbx_description
1 polymer ?
#
loop_
_entity_poly.entity_id
_entity_poly.type
_entity_poly.pdbx_seq_one_letter_code
_entity_poly.pdbx_strand_id
1 'polypeptide(L)'
;MMHSRPKLNSITKALTGALVLCLSQAASAAEVAPYFHSWGGSLNDAKQSVGMNSAILSFATTNGSCALVPDLTNKLEDARNYVAAGGRLLISFGGAHGVYAEVACRNDDQLFSLMENLMRDSNSRRFDFDIEGHQLKDVEATARRARVLARLQAKYPDLYISFSLPGWLLGFDPNSMNLLNTTVAAGVRIDMVNVMTQSFGVQNLQTMVPSSTVGEASVMTFRAAVNQMTAVFRNKTQAQLHAMMGITPMIGKNDDGSTFTLDDAYTVANFAKQNGVGLISYWSFQRDRAQSSNGSTNLGSFSGVAQSDFQFYNIFNSSGGFVTAAAAPAQAAAVAGTCSAAGWSQGKQYAAGSIVSYPDRKLYIAKFANPGYNPTISTYYWSQYVC
;
A
#
# COMPACT_ATOMS: atom_id res chain seq x y z
N MET A 1 -36.58 55.70 -62.31
CA MET A 1 -36.10 54.39 -62.70
C MET A 1 -34.69 54.20 -62.13
N MET A 2 -34.58 53.56 -60.99
CA MET A 2 -33.25 53.18 -60.41
C MET A 2 -33.41 51.84 -59.70
N HIS A 3 -32.77 50.82 -60.26
CA HIS A 3 -32.78 49.48 -59.77
C HIS A 3 -31.78 49.35 -58.58
N SER A 4 -32.28 49.01 -57.41
CA SER A 4 -31.46 48.61 -56.26
C SER A 4 -31.19 47.11 -56.26
N ARG A 5 -29.92 46.71 -56.25
CA ARG A 5 -29.46 45.33 -56.08
C ARG A 5 -29.42 44.94 -54.58
N PRO A 6 -29.80 43.72 -54.19
CA PRO A 6 -29.64 43.29 -52.80
C PRO A 6 -28.21 42.86 -52.52
N LYS A 7 -27.71 43.23 -51.32
CA LYS A 7 -26.41 42.81 -50.78
C LYS A 7 -26.52 41.38 -50.22
N LEU A 8 -25.64 40.51 -50.67
CA LEU A 8 -25.47 39.17 -50.14
C LEU A 8 -24.64 39.29 -48.82
N ASN A 9 -25.24 38.90 -47.70
CA ASN A 9 -24.56 38.76 -46.43
C ASN A 9 -23.93 37.36 -46.36
N SER A 10 -22.61 37.30 -46.38
CA SER A 10 -21.82 36.09 -46.10
C SER A 10 -21.78 35.86 -44.60
N ILE A 11 -22.43 34.77 -44.15
CA ILE A 11 -22.32 34.28 -42.77
C ILE A 11 -21.09 33.40 -42.67
N THR A 12 -20.03 33.95 -42.09
CA THR A 12 -18.82 33.19 -41.70
C THR A 12 -19.16 32.42 -40.44
N LYS A 13 -19.34 31.07 -40.51
CA LYS A 13 -19.41 30.20 -39.36
C LYS A 13 -18.01 29.98 -38.81
N ALA A 14 -17.72 30.58 -37.67
CA ALA A 14 -16.52 30.26 -36.89
C ALA A 14 -16.73 28.90 -36.18
N LEU A 15 -16.02 27.88 -36.63
CA LEU A 15 -15.86 26.61 -35.88
C LEU A 15 -14.90 26.85 -34.73
N THR A 16 -15.42 27.00 -33.52
CA THR A 16 -14.64 26.93 -32.28
C THR A 16 -14.42 25.45 -31.96
N GLY A 17 -13.30 24.92 -32.37
CA GLY A 17 -12.85 23.59 -31.94
C GLY A 17 -12.43 23.65 -30.47
N ALA A 18 -13.22 23.08 -29.57
CA ALA A 18 -12.82 22.85 -28.18
C ALA A 18 -11.72 21.77 -28.15
N LEU A 19 -10.48 22.20 -27.95
CA LEU A 19 -9.37 21.30 -27.69
C LEU A 19 -9.54 20.73 -26.27
N VAL A 20 -10.08 19.51 -26.15
CA VAL A 20 -10.09 18.78 -24.88
C VAL A 20 -8.65 18.34 -24.62
N LEU A 21 -7.92 19.12 -23.82
CA LEU A 21 -6.67 18.66 -23.23
C LEU A 21 -7.01 17.51 -22.24
N CYS A 22 -6.83 16.28 -22.68
CA CYS A 22 -6.69 15.16 -21.77
C CYS A 22 -5.37 15.34 -21.01
N LEU A 23 -5.41 16.03 -19.86
CA LEU A 23 -4.34 15.99 -18.88
C LEU A 23 -4.28 14.55 -18.37
N SER A 24 -3.38 13.75 -18.92
CA SER A 24 -2.96 12.50 -18.29
C SER A 24 -2.35 12.89 -16.94
N GLN A 25 -3.07 12.70 -15.85
CA GLN A 25 -2.49 12.76 -14.52
C GLN A 25 -1.41 11.67 -14.48
N ALA A 26 -0.16 12.10 -14.46
CA ALA A 26 0.93 11.20 -14.15
C ALA A 26 0.60 10.55 -12.79
N ALA A 27 0.50 9.24 -12.75
CA ALA A 27 0.29 8.53 -11.50
C ALA A 27 1.41 8.92 -10.55
N SER A 28 1.07 9.53 -9.42
CA SER A 28 2.05 9.84 -8.38
C SER A 28 2.67 8.52 -7.91
N ALA A 29 4.00 8.49 -7.73
CA ALA A 29 4.65 7.34 -7.14
C ALA A 29 4.09 7.12 -5.72
N ALA A 30 3.93 5.85 -5.33
CA ALA A 30 3.52 5.49 -3.97
C ALA A 30 4.47 6.11 -2.94
N GLU A 31 3.92 6.62 -1.85
CA GLU A 31 4.73 6.93 -0.67
C GLU A 31 5.32 5.63 -0.11
N VAL A 32 6.62 5.57 0.16
CA VAL A 32 7.25 4.42 0.81
C VAL A 32 7.53 4.79 2.25
N ALA A 33 6.74 4.23 3.18
CA ALA A 33 6.83 4.54 4.61
C ALA A 33 6.87 3.23 5.43
N PRO A 34 8.04 2.66 5.69
CA PRO A 34 8.17 1.47 6.51
C PRO A 34 7.76 1.73 7.97
N TYR A 35 7.27 0.70 8.65
CA TYR A 35 7.17 0.70 10.10
C TYR A 35 8.56 0.79 10.71
N PHE A 36 8.75 1.78 11.58
CA PHE A 36 9.98 2.05 12.30
C PHE A 36 9.75 1.89 13.80
N HIS A 37 10.48 0.99 14.44
CA HIS A 37 10.31 0.70 15.85
C HIS A 37 10.73 1.88 16.74
N SER A 38 9.92 2.27 17.70
CA SER A 38 10.26 3.32 18.70
C SER A 38 11.45 2.90 19.58
N TRP A 39 11.62 1.61 19.78
CA TRP A 39 12.79 1.01 20.48
C TRP A 39 13.96 0.70 19.54
N GLY A 40 13.85 1.03 18.25
CA GLY A 40 14.91 0.87 17.25
C GLY A 40 15.87 2.06 17.20
N GLY A 41 16.77 2.06 16.21
CA GLY A 41 17.77 3.12 15.98
C GLY A 41 17.18 4.53 15.81
N SER A 42 17.90 5.42 15.10
CA SER A 42 17.47 6.80 14.86
C SER A 42 16.76 6.92 13.51
N LEU A 43 15.61 7.63 13.47
CA LEU A 43 14.91 8.05 12.25
C LEU A 43 15.80 8.96 11.40
N ASN A 44 16.55 9.87 12.06
CA ASN A 44 17.46 10.78 11.38
C ASN A 44 18.65 10.05 10.73
N ASP A 45 19.21 9.04 11.38
CA ASP A 45 20.26 8.22 10.80
C ASP A 45 19.75 7.43 9.59
N ALA A 46 18.55 6.88 9.67
CA ALA A 46 17.91 6.19 8.55
C ALA A 46 17.63 7.15 7.38
N LYS A 47 17.20 8.41 7.66
CA LYS A 47 17.06 9.43 6.64
C LYS A 47 18.36 9.76 5.95
N GLN A 48 19.45 9.90 6.70
CA GLN A 48 20.76 10.26 6.16
C GLN A 48 21.44 9.10 5.42
N SER A 49 21.34 7.87 5.94
CA SER A 49 22.09 6.72 5.42
C SER A 49 21.40 6.05 4.22
N VAL A 50 20.07 5.98 4.20
CA VAL A 50 19.31 5.29 3.14
C VAL A 50 18.28 6.19 2.43
N GLY A 51 18.19 7.46 2.77
CA GLY A 51 17.23 8.37 2.19
C GLY A 51 15.79 8.10 2.61
N MET A 52 15.55 7.55 3.81
CA MET A 52 14.21 7.28 4.32
C MET A 52 13.46 8.59 4.59
N ASN A 53 12.64 9.04 3.64
CA ASN A 53 11.91 10.30 3.71
C ASN A 53 10.53 10.20 4.32
N SER A 54 9.98 8.98 4.45
CA SER A 54 8.72 8.72 5.14
C SER A 54 8.87 7.50 6.04
N ALA A 55 8.19 7.50 7.18
CA ALA A 55 8.18 6.41 8.14
C ALA A 55 6.86 6.37 8.92
N ILE A 56 6.52 5.18 9.42
CA ILE A 56 5.45 4.96 10.40
C ILE A 56 6.12 4.56 11.72
N LEU A 57 6.16 5.48 12.69
CA LEU A 57 6.75 5.24 14.00
C LEU A 57 5.81 4.38 14.86
N SER A 58 6.22 3.20 15.23
CA SER A 58 5.44 2.19 15.96
C SER A 58 6.01 1.93 17.35
N PHE A 59 5.22 1.87 18.41
CA PHE A 59 3.80 2.14 18.49
C PHE A 59 3.47 3.09 19.64
N ALA A 60 2.44 3.92 19.46
CA ALA A 60 1.85 4.72 20.52
C ALA A 60 0.88 3.85 21.34
N THR A 61 1.41 3.06 22.24
CA THR A 61 0.66 2.25 23.22
C THR A 61 0.81 2.83 24.63
N THR A 62 0.03 2.31 25.56
CA THR A 62 0.05 2.68 26.98
C THR A 62 0.37 1.47 27.85
N ASN A 63 0.70 1.72 29.10
CA ASN A 63 0.92 0.69 30.13
C ASN A 63 -0.37 0.33 30.90
N GLY A 64 -1.55 0.67 30.36
CA GLY A 64 -2.86 0.50 31.03
C GLY A 64 -3.35 1.75 31.77
N SER A 65 -2.54 2.82 31.84
CA SER A 65 -2.97 4.18 32.18
C SER A 65 -3.03 5.04 30.90
N CYS A 66 -3.68 6.21 30.96
CA CYS A 66 -3.72 7.14 29.83
C CYS A 66 -2.38 7.91 29.72
N ALA A 67 -1.28 7.15 29.56
CA ALA A 67 0.08 7.65 29.40
C ALA A 67 0.85 6.73 28.44
N LEU A 68 1.56 7.32 27.48
CA LEU A 68 2.35 6.60 26.50
C LEU A 68 3.55 5.87 27.14
N VAL A 69 3.92 4.75 26.56
CA VAL A 69 5.07 3.95 27.00
C VAL A 69 6.40 4.70 26.79
N PRO A 70 7.42 4.43 27.64
CA PRO A 70 8.73 5.11 27.56
C PRO A 70 9.43 4.95 26.21
N ASP A 71 9.30 3.81 25.53
CA ASP A 71 9.94 3.57 24.24
C ASP A 71 9.54 4.62 23.21
N LEU A 72 8.25 5.00 23.18
CA LEU A 72 7.79 6.06 22.29
C LEU A 72 8.19 7.45 22.82
N THR A 73 7.97 7.74 24.11
CA THR A 73 8.24 9.08 24.64
C THR A 73 9.72 9.46 24.55
N ASN A 74 10.63 8.52 24.72
CA ASN A 74 12.07 8.70 24.52
C ASN A 74 12.46 8.92 23.06
N LYS A 75 11.60 8.52 22.10
CA LYS A 75 11.82 8.70 20.66
C LYS A 75 11.31 10.05 20.12
N LEU A 76 10.54 10.82 20.90
CA LEU A 76 9.86 12.02 20.39
C LEU A 76 10.83 13.14 19.97
N GLU A 77 11.99 13.25 20.58
CA GLU A 77 13.00 14.22 20.13
C GLU A 77 13.56 13.86 18.76
N ASP A 78 13.93 12.58 18.55
CA ASP A 78 14.37 12.07 17.23
C ASP A 78 13.27 12.25 16.18
N ALA A 79 12.00 11.96 16.53
CA ALA A 79 10.84 12.16 15.67
C ALA A 79 10.67 13.63 15.25
N ARG A 80 10.75 14.57 16.22
CA ARG A 80 10.65 16.01 15.95
C ARG A 80 11.76 16.50 15.02
N ASN A 81 13.00 16.06 15.27
CA ASN A 81 14.16 16.39 14.43
C ASN A 81 14.03 15.82 13.03
N TYR A 82 13.51 14.58 12.90
CA TYR A 82 13.24 13.97 11.60
C TYR A 82 12.21 14.77 10.78
N VAL A 83 11.12 15.21 11.43
CA VAL A 83 10.09 16.05 10.79
C VAL A 83 10.65 17.42 10.41
N ALA A 84 11.44 18.05 11.32
CA ALA A 84 12.10 19.33 11.06
C ALA A 84 13.08 19.27 9.88
N ALA A 85 13.72 18.11 9.67
CA ALA A 85 14.58 17.82 8.52
C ALA A 85 13.79 17.47 7.23
N GLY A 86 12.46 17.68 7.21
CA GLY A 86 11.59 17.40 6.06
C GLY A 86 11.17 15.93 5.93
N GLY A 87 11.34 15.13 6.97
CA GLY A 87 10.80 13.76 7.02
C GLY A 87 9.28 13.76 7.19
N ARG A 88 8.60 12.83 6.52
CA ARG A 88 7.14 12.62 6.65
C ARG A 88 6.91 11.49 7.64
N LEU A 89 6.40 11.81 8.82
CA LEU A 89 6.23 10.87 9.91
C LEU A 89 4.75 10.62 10.20
N LEU A 90 4.31 9.36 10.12
CA LEU A 90 3.08 8.92 10.76
C LEU A 90 3.44 8.35 12.13
N ILE A 91 2.62 8.62 13.14
CA ILE A 91 2.74 7.96 14.44
C ILE A 91 1.61 6.95 14.53
N SER A 92 1.97 5.67 14.66
CA SER A 92 1.01 4.57 14.67
C SER A 92 0.60 4.24 16.10
N PHE A 93 -0.71 4.30 16.35
CA PHE A 93 -1.36 3.82 17.57
C PHE A 93 -1.73 2.35 17.39
N GLY A 94 -1.56 1.55 18.44
CA GLY A 94 -2.02 0.15 18.41
C GLY A 94 -0.91 -0.86 18.21
N GLY A 95 -1.04 -1.74 17.21
CA GLY A 95 -0.16 -2.87 16.94
C GLY A 95 -0.58 -4.14 17.69
N ALA A 96 0.15 -5.25 17.46
CA ALA A 96 -0.21 -6.56 17.99
C ALA A 96 -0.17 -6.65 19.54
N HIS A 97 0.55 -5.75 20.19
CA HIS A 97 0.80 -5.80 21.63
C HIS A 97 0.61 -4.44 22.32
N GLY A 98 0.43 -4.49 23.64
CA GLY A 98 0.23 -3.30 24.47
C GLY A 98 -1.24 -2.93 24.67
N VAL A 99 -1.48 -1.91 25.47
CA VAL A 99 -2.84 -1.41 25.73
C VAL A 99 -3.09 -0.17 24.88
N TYR A 100 -4.16 -0.20 24.12
CA TYR A 100 -4.53 0.91 23.24
C TYR A 100 -4.97 2.14 24.03
N ALA A 101 -4.64 3.32 23.54
CA ALA A 101 -4.91 4.58 24.23
C ALA A 101 -6.41 4.82 24.46
N GLU A 102 -7.25 4.46 23.48
CA GLU A 102 -8.70 4.58 23.57
C GLU A 102 -9.33 3.61 24.57
N VAL A 103 -8.61 2.56 24.98
CA VAL A 103 -9.02 1.65 26.07
C VAL A 103 -8.53 2.17 27.41
N ALA A 104 -7.28 2.65 27.48
CA ALA A 104 -6.63 3.09 28.72
C ALA A 104 -7.17 4.43 29.23
N CYS A 105 -7.52 5.36 28.34
CA CYS A 105 -8.06 6.67 28.70
C CYS A 105 -9.51 6.55 29.18
N ARG A 106 -9.84 7.17 30.30
CA ARG A 106 -11.16 7.04 30.94
C ARG A 106 -12.29 7.74 30.17
N ASN A 107 -11.97 8.77 29.41
CA ASN A 107 -12.94 9.57 28.66
C ASN A 107 -12.31 10.18 27.39
N ASP A 108 -13.17 10.74 26.55
CA ASP A 108 -12.78 11.35 25.28
C ASP A 108 -11.82 12.53 25.44
N ASP A 109 -11.91 13.31 26.53
CA ASP A 109 -11.04 14.48 26.76
C ASP A 109 -9.60 14.07 27.11
N GLN A 110 -9.43 13.00 27.88
CA GLN A 110 -8.11 12.46 28.16
C GLN A 110 -7.45 11.90 26.89
N LEU A 111 -8.19 11.16 26.07
CA LEU A 111 -7.70 10.64 24.81
C LEU A 111 -7.37 11.77 23.82
N PHE A 112 -8.23 12.80 23.75
CA PHE A 112 -7.98 14.00 22.95
C PHE A 112 -6.68 14.68 23.36
N SER A 113 -6.51 14.93 24.68
CA SER A 113 -5.31 15.59 25.22
C SER A 113 -4.03 14.77 24.98
N LEU A 114 -4.10 13.43 25.12
CA LEU A 114 -2.98 12.55 24.84
C LEU A 114 -2.55 12.66 23.37
N MET A 115 -3.49 12.58 22.43
CA MET A 115 -3.22 12.68 21.00
C MET A 115 -2.72 14.08 20.61
N GLU A 116 -3.32 15.14 21.16
CA GLU A 116 -2.91 16.51 20.89
C GLU A 116 -1.49 16.80 21.41
N ASN A 117 -1.15 16.33 22.61
CA ASN A 117 0.20 16.42 23.14
C ASN A 117 1.21 15.68 22.26
N LEU A 118 0.85 14.49 21.79
CA LEU A 118 1.71 13.70 20.92
C LEU A 118 1.99 14.41 19.59
N MET A 119 0.98 15.08 18.98
CA MET A 119 1.19 15.91 17.79
C MET A 119 2.19 17.04 18.05
N ARG A 120 2.05 17.73 19.16
CA ARG A 120 2.94 18.83 19.55
C ARG A 120 4.37 18.33 19.81
N ASP A 121 4.50 17.25 20.58
CA ASP A 121 5.79 16.77 21.05
C ASP A 121 6.60 16.07 19.96
N SER A 122 5.95 15.51 18.96
CA SER A 122 6.57 14.91 17.76
C SER A 122 6.68 15.86 16.57
N ASN A 123 6.00 17.00 16.58
CA ASN A 123 5.81 17.89 15.43
C ASN A 123 5.16 17.19 14.20
N SER A 124 4.45 16.09 14.41
CA SER A 124 3.73 15.38 13.33
C SER A 124 2.23 15.56 13.47
N ARG A 125 1.55 15.83 12.35
CA ARG A 125 0.09 15.84 12.21
C ARG A 125 -0.39 14.70 11.32
N ARG A 126 0.29 13.55 11.44
CA ARG A 126 -0.07 12.36 10.68
C ARG A 126 -0.14 11.18 11.64
N PHE A 127 -1.33 10.65 11.81
CA PHE A 127 -1.59 9.49 12.65
C PHE A 127 -1.94 8.28 11.79
N ASP A 128 -1.47 7.14 12.23
CA ASP A 128 -1.88 5.83 11.77
C ASP A 128 -2.52 5.07 12.95
N PHE A 129 -3.50 4.23 12.66
CA PHE A 129 -4.19 3.37 13.64
C PHE A 129 -4.08 1.93 13.17
N ASP A 130 -3.13 1.22 13.75
CA ASP A 130 -2.86 -0.18 13.51
C ASP A 130 -3.71 -1.01 14.47
N ILE A 131 -4.89 -1.44 14.01
CA ILE A 131 -5.88 -2.09 14.86
C ILE A 131 -5.96 -3.58 14.53
N GLU A 132 -5.60 -4.40 15.53
CA GLU A 132 -5.43 -5.82 15.36
C GLU A 132 -6.19 -6.68 16.38
N GLY A 133 -6.35 -7.97 16.04
CA GLY A 133 -6.82 -8.98 16.95
C GLY A 133 -8.18 -8.68 17.58
N HIS A 134 -8.26 -8.78 18.91
CA HIS A 134 -9.51 -8.58 19.66
C HIS A 134 -9.94 -7.09 19.68
N GLN A 135 -9.03 -6.16 19.47
CA GLN A 135 -9.34 -4.73 19.44
C GLN A 135 -10.24 -4.33 18.27
N LEU A 136 -10.21 -5.08 17.17
CA LEU A 136 -11.16 -4.91 16.06
C LEU A 136 -12.62 -5.14 16.46
N LYS A 137 -12.86 -5.91 17.53
CA LYS A 137 -14.20 -6.23 18.03
C LYS A 137 -14.68 -5.27 19.12
N ASP A 138 -13.80 -4.39 19.60
CA ASP A 138 -14.15 -3.40 20.64
C ASP A 138 -14.86 -2.21 19.99
N VAL A 139 -16.19 -2.28 19.99
CA VAL A 139 -17.05 -1.24 19.39
C VAL A 139 -17.02 0.05 20.18
N GLU A 140 -16.83 0.00 21.51
CA GLU A 140 -16.76 1.21 22.34
C GLU A 140 -15.44 1.94 22.13
N ALA A 141 -14.32 1.24 22.11
CA ALA A 141 -13.02 1.81 21.77
C ALA A 141 -13.04 2.42 20.36
N THR A 142 -13.64 1.73 19.40
CA THR A 142 -13.81 2.23 18.03
C THR A 142 -14.65 3.51 18.00
N ALA A 143 -15.77 3.56 18.69
CA ALA A 143 -16.63 4.74 18.76
C ALA A 143 -15.93 5.92 19.46
N ARG A 144 -15.21 5.67 20.56
CA ARG A 144 -14.42 6.68 21.28
C ARG A 144 -13.34 7.27 20.39
N ARG A 145 -12.54 6.42 19.74
CA ARG A 145 -11.52 6.86 18.79
C ARG A 145 -12.12 7.74 17.70
N ALA A 146 -13.23 7.31 17.07
CA ALA A 146 -13.90 8.05 16.02
C ALA A 146 -14.37 9.44 16.48
N ARG A 147 -15.01 9.56 17.66
CA ARG A 147 -15.43 10.85 18.22
C ARG A 147 -14.25 11.78 18.48
N VAL A 148 -13.18 11.26 19.05
CA VAL A 148 -11.97 12.05 19.35
C VAL A 148 -11.28 12.51 18.07
N LEU A 149 -11.16 11.65 17.06
CA LEU A 149 -10.57 12.01 15.77
C LEU A 149 -11.39 13.08 15.04
N ALA A 150 -12.71 12.99 15.06
CA ALA A 150 -13.58 14.04 14.49
C ALA A 150 -13.34 15.40 15.19
N ARG A 151 -13.22 15.42 16.51
CA ARG A 151 -12.90 16.65 17.29
C ARG A 151 -11.49 17.16 16.96
N LEU A 152 -10.51 16.29 16.81
CA LEU A 152 -9.14 16.67 16.44
C LEU A 152 -9.09 17.26 15.04
N GLN A 153 -9.75 16.67 14.06
CA GLN A 153 -9.80 17.21 12.70
C GLN A 153 -10.60 18.51 12.60
N ALA A 154 -11.61 18.71 13.44
CA ALA A 154 -12.29 19.99 13.53
C ALA A 154 -11.37 21.11 14.04
N LYS A 155 -10.45 20.80 14.99
CA LYS A 155 -9.44 21.73 15.51
C LYS A 155 -8.22 21.86 14.60
N TYR A 156 -7.81 20.77 13.95
CA TYR A 156 -6.64 20.66 13.08
C TYR A 156 -7.07 20.06 11.73
N PRO A 157 -7.58 20.87 10.80
CA PRO A 157 -8.11 20.36 9.51
C PRO A 157 -7.07 19.65 8.62
N ASP A 158 -5.79 19.90 8.88
CA ASP A 158 -4.64 19.28 8.21
C ASP A 158 -4.19 17.95 8.86
N LEU A 159 -4.86 17.51 9.95
CA LEU A 159 -4.56 16.22 10.57
C LEU A 159 -4.87 15.08 9.61
N TYR A 160 -3.82 14.36 9.20
CA TYR A 160 -3.89 13.19 8.34
C TYR A 160 -4.18 11.94 9.15
N ILE A 161 -5.17 11.14 8.73
CA ILE A 161 -5.60 9.92 9.41
C ILE A 161 -5.44 8.72 8.48
N SER A 162 -4.65 7.76 8.93
CA SER A 162 -4.46 6.45 8.32
C SER A 162 -5.00 5.35 9.24
N PHE A 163 -5.50 4.27 8.64
CA PHE A 163 -5.83 3.02 9.34
C PHE A 163 -5.08 1.88 8.71
N SER A 164 -4.32 1.13 9.51
CA SER A 164 -3.68 -0.14 9.11
C SER A 164 -4.48 -1.28 9.71
N LEU A 165 -5.03 -2.14 8.85
CA LEU A 165 -5.97 -3.17 9.24
C LEU A 165 -5.57 -4.53 8.63
N PRO A 166 -5.77 -5.67 9.34
CA PRO A 166 -5.49 -6.99 8.83
C PRO A 166 -6.29 -7.29 7.56
N GLY A 167 -5.59 -7.67 6.51
CA GLY A 167 -6.17 -8.13 5.26
C GLY A 167 -6.13 -9.65 5.15
N TRP A 168 -7.18 -10.23 4.60
CA TRP A 168 -7.26 -11.62 4.19
C TRP A 168 -7.29 -11.73 2.67
N LEU A 169 -7.10 -12.92 2.13
CA LEU A 169 -7.13 -13.15 0.67
C LEU A 169 -8.40 -12.62 -0.02
N LEU A 170 -9.49 -12.45 0.74
CA LEU A 170 -10.76 -11.89 0.27
C LEU A 170 -11.00 -10.43 0.70
N GLY A 171 -9.98 -9.74 1.19
CA GLY A 171 -10.05 -8.36 1.68
C GLY A 171 -10.16 -8.27 3.20
N PHE A 172 -10.81 -7.22 3.70
CA PHE A 172 -11.02 -6.97 5.12
C PHE A 172 -12.13 -7.84 5.70
N ASP A 173 -11.99 -8.21 6.96
CA ASP A 173 -13.03 -8.89 7.72
C ASP A 173 -14.19 -7.92 8.08
N PRO A 174 -15.36 -8.45 8.53
CA PRO A 174 -16.50 -7.61 8.89
C PRO A 174 -16.22 -6.62 10.03
N ASN A 175 -15.31 -6.91 10.96
CA ASN A 175 -15.00 -6.00 12.07
C ASN A 175 -14.17 -4.81 11.58
N SER A 176 -13.19 -5.05 10.71
CA SER A 176 -12.42 -4.01 10.03
C SER A 176 -13.35 -3.10 9.21
N MET A 177 -14.30 -3.66 8.49
CA MET A 177 -15.29 -2.91 7.73
C MET A 177 -16.21 -2.09 8.64
N ASN A 178 -16.64 -2.64 9.78
CA ASN A 178 -17.44 -1.93 10.77
C ASN A 178 -16.67 -0.75 11.40
N LEU A 179 -15.39 -0.95 11.71
CA LEU A 179 -14.50 0.10 12.22
C LEU A 179 -14.43 1.28 11.24
N LEU A 180 -14.17 1.03 9.96
CA LEU A 180 -14.10 2.07 8.93
C LEU A 180 -15.44 2.80 8.77
N ASN A 181 -16.55 2.07 8.69
CA ASN A 181 -17.89 2.66 8.60
C ASN A 181 -18.24 3.52 9.81
N THR A 182 -17.95 3.06 11.03
CA THR A 182 -18.17 3.82 12.27
C THR A 182 -17.35 5.10 12.27
N THR A 183 -16.09 5.03 11.82
CA THR A 183 -15.18 6.17 11.74
C THR A 183 -15.69 7.22 10.75
N VAL A 184 -16.08 6.79 9.54
CA VAL A 184 -16.65 7.70 8.52
C VAL A 184 -17.99 8.30 8.99
N ALA A 185 -18.85 7.50 9.62
CA ALA A 185 -20.14 7.97 10.15
C ALA A 185 -19.99 9.02 11.25
N ALA A 186 -18.88 9.00 12.00
CA ALA A 186 -18.55 10.04 12.98
C ALA A 186 -18.03 11.36 12.34
N GLY A 187 -17.91 11.42 11.01
CA GLY A 187 -17.44 12.60 10.28
C GLY A 187 -15.92 12.69 10.14
N VAL A 188 -15.18 11.63 10.46
CA VAL A 188 -13.73 11.60 10.28
C VAL A 188 -13.40 11.48 8.80
N ARG A 189 -12.52 12.36 8.29
CA ARG A 189 -11.88 12.19 7.00
C ARG A 189 -10.75 11.17 7.15
N ILE A 190 -10.91 10.02 6.51
CA ILE A 190 -9.86 9.03 6.40
C ILE A 190 -9.04 9.34 5.15
N ASP A 191 -7.75 9.57 5.32
CA ASP A 191 -6.83 9.93 4.24
C ASP A 191 -6.17 8.69 3.61
N MET A 192 -5.99 7.60 4.41
CA MET A 192 -5.37 6.35 3.97
C MET A 192 -6.03 5.15 4.66
N VAL A 193 -6.28 4.09 3.91
CA VAL A 193 -6.61 2.77 4.44
C VAL A 193 -5.53 1.80 3.97
N ASN A 194 -4.70 1.37 4.91
CA ASN A 194 -3.57 0.50 4.66
C ASN A 194 -3.93 -0.95 4.98
N VAL A 195 -3.79 -1.83 4.01
CA VAL A 195 -4.10 -3.26 4.20
C VAL A 195 -2.83 -4.02 4.55
N MET A 196 -2.80 -4.65 5.71
CA MET A 196 -1.73 -5.57 6.10
C MET A 196 -1.88 -6.87 5.30
N THR A 197 -0.89 -7.18 4.47
CA THR A 197 -0.88 -8.33 3.57
C THR A 197 0.16 -9.35 4.02
N GLN A 198 -0.03 -9.86 5.23
CA GLN A 198 0.91 -10.71 5.93
C GLN A 198 0.19 -11.83 6.69
N SER A 199 0.92 -12.88 7.05
CA SER A 199 0.45 -13.98 7.90
C SER A 199 -0.90 -14.58 7.45
N PHE A 200 -1.00 -14.84 6.14
CA PHE A 200 -2.22 -15.42 5.54
C PHE A 200 -2.50 -16.88 6.01
N GLY A 201 -1.50 -17.53 6.61
CA GLY A 201 -1.50 -18.95 6.89
C GLY A 201 -1.04 -19.77 5.69
N VAL A 202 0.05 -20.54 5.85
CA VAL A 202 0.60 -21.39 4.77
C VAL A 202 -0.46 -22.31 4.18
N GLN A 203 -1.31 -22.92 5.03
CA GLN A 203 -2.41 -23.79 4.59
C GLN A 203 -3.45 -23.02 3.74
N ASN A 204 -3.77 -21.79 4.11
CA ASN A 204 -4.71 -20.95 3.35
C ASN A 204 -4.12 -20.57 1.98
N LEU A 205 -2.83 -20.22 1.93
CA LEU A 205 -2.14 -19.96 0.66
C LEU A 205 -2.19 -21.17 -0.27
N GLN A 206 -1.90 -22.37 0.26
CA GLN A 206 -1.93 -23.61 -0.50
C GLN A 206 -3.33 -24.00 -1.00
N THR A 207 -4.36 -23.70 -0.20
CA THR A 207 -5.74 -24.16 -0.47
C THR A 207 -6.50 -23.16 -1.34
N MET A 208 -6.38 -21.85 -1.06
CA MET A 208 -7.18 -20.80 -1.70
C MET A 208 -6.50 -20.22 -2.94
N VAL A 209 -5.17 -20.18 -2.95
CA VAL A 209 -4.37 -19.60 -4.03
C VAL A 209 -3.17 -20.48 -4.36
N PRO A 210 -3.42 -21.76 -4.70
CA PRO A 210 -2.35 -22.70 -4.99
C PRO A 210 -1.44 -22.14 -6.11
N SER A 211 -0.14 -22.29 -5.93
CA SER A 211 0.89 -21.79 -6.85
C SER A 211 1.07 -20.26 -6.89
N SER A 212 0.38 -19.49 -6.06
CA SER A 212 0.66 -18.06 -5.93
C SER A 212 1.79 -17.81 -4.94
N THR A 213 2.60 -16.78 -5.21
CA THR A 213 3.58 -16.29 -4.25
C THR A 213 2.91 -15.42 -3.19
N VAL A 214 3.62 -15.11 -2.09
CA VAL A 214 3.09 -14.21 -1.05
C VAL A 214 2.87 -12.80 -1.59
N GLY A 215 3.71 -12.34 -2.52
CA GLY A 215 3.53 -11.05 -3.19
C GLY A 215 2.27 -11.01 -4.07
N GLU A 216 1.98 -12.09 -4.80
CA GLU A 216 0.74 -12.20 -5.58
C GLU A 216 -0.49 -12.26 -4.67
N ALA A 217 -0.43 -13.00 -3.57
CA ALA A 217 -1.48 -13.02 -2.55
C ALA A 217 -1.70 -11.63 -1.96
N SER A 218 -0.62 -10.88 -1.71
CA SER A 218 -0.69 -9.48 -1.24
C SER A 218 -1.43 -8.58 -2.22
N VAL A 219 -1.14 -8.69 -3.51
CA VAL A 219 -1.84 -7.94 -4.57
C VAL A 219 -3.31 -8.34 -4.67
N MET A 220 -3.64 -9.63 -4.52
CA MET A 220 -5.02 -10.11 -4.51
C MET A 220 -5.80 -9.53 -3.33
N THR A 221 -5.23 -9.59 -2.14
CA THR A 221 -5.82 -9.01 -0.91
C THR A 221 -6.07 -7.52 -1.06
N PHE A 222 -5.10 -6.77 -1.58
CA PHE A 222 -5.26 -5.33 -1.84
C PHE A 222 -6.43 -5.06 -2.79
N ARG A 223 -6.53 -5.79 -3.89
CA ARG A 223 -7.64 -5.63 -4.86
C ARG A 223 -9.00 -5.92 -4.23
N ALA A 224 -9.09 -6.98 -3.43
CA ALA A 224 -10.31 -7.32 -2.71
C ALA A 224 -10.69 -6.21 -1.71
N ALA A 225 -9.72 -5.68 -0.96
CA ALA A 225 -9.92 -4.54 -0.05
C ALA A 225 -10.37 -3.28 -0.79
N VAL A 226 -9.75 -2.93 -1.93
CA VAL A 226 -10.20 -1.78 -2.76
C VAL A 226 -11.65 -1.93 -3.20
N ASN A 227 -12.06 -3.13 -3.60
CA ASN A 227 -13.46 -3.37 -3.98
C ASN A 227 -14.43 -3.13 -2.82
N GLN A 228 -14.06 -3.50 -1.60
CA GLN A 228 -14.86 -3.24 -0.40
C GLN A 228 -14.94 -1.73 -0.09
N MET A 229 -13.87 -0.97 -0.35
CA MET A 229 -13.84 0.49 -0.13
C MET A 229 -14.83 1.24 -1.01
N THR A 230 -15.31 0.69 -2.11
CA THR A 230 -16.39 1.29 -2.93
C THR A 230 -17.68 1.49 -2.14
N ALA A 231 -17.95 0.63 -1.16
CA ALA A 231 -19.12 0.73 -0.29
C ALA A 231 -18.95 1.80 0.81
N VAL A 232 -17.71 1.98 1.31
CA VAL A 232 -17.38 2.96 2.34
C VAL A 232 -17.27 4.37 1.75
N PHE A 233 -16.59 4.50 0.60
CA PHE A 233 -16.29 5.78 -0.06
C PHE A 233 -17.00 5.90 -1.41
N ARG A 234 -18.34 5.94 -1.39
CA ARG A 234 -19.21 5.83 -2.56
C ARG A 234 -18.96 6.88 -3.66
N ASN A 235 -18.37 8.02 -3.31
CA ASN A 235 -18.13 9.12 -4.24
C ASN A 235 -16.72 9.11 -4.85
N LYS A 236 -15.93 8.07 -4.59
CA LYS A 236 -14.56 7.96 -5.12
C LYS A 236 -14.49 7.05 -6.33
N THR A 237 -13.70 7.45 -7.32
CA THR A 237 -13.35 6.61 -8.46
C THR A 237 -12.36 5.51 -8.03
N GLN A 238 -12.21 4.46 -8.85
CA GLN A 238 -11.20 3.42 -8.60
C GLN A 238 -9.79 3.99 -8.45
N ALA A 239 -9.40 4.94 -9.30
CA ALA A 239 -8.10 5.60 -9.20
C ALA A 239 -7.93 6.36 -7.88
N GLN A 240 -8.98 7.04 -7.40
CA GLN A 240 -8.96 7.71 -6.10
C GLN A 240 -8.90 6.72 -4.94
N LEU A 241 -9.57 5.57 -5.05
CA LEU A 241 -9.49 4.50 -4.05
C LEU A 241 -8.08 3.91 -4.01
N HIS A 242 -7.47 3.62 -5.16
CA HIS A 242 -6.08 3.17 -5.20
C HIS A 242 -5.12 4.19 -4.55
N ALA A 243 -5.28 5.48 -4.85
CA ALA A 243 -4.43 6.54 -4.31
C ALA A 243 -4.60 6.76 -2.78
N MET A 244 -5.73 6.36 -2.19
CA MET A 244 -5.96 6.43 -0.75
C MET A 244 -5.80 5.08 -0.04
N MET A 245 -5.29 4.06 -0.73
CA MET A 245 -5.02 2.76 -0.11
C MET A 245 -3.54 2.44 -0.12
N GLY A 246 -3.13 1.74 0.93
CA GLY A 246 -1.78 1.24 1.13
C GLY A 246 -1.73 -0.29 1.15
N ILE A 247 -0.53 -0.82 0.93
CA ILE A 247 -0.23 -2.24 1.00
C ILE A 247 0.97 -2.45 1.93
N THR A 248 0.81 -3.32 2.93
CA THR A 248 1.83 -3.55 3.98
C THR A 248 2.10 -5.04 4.18
N PRO A 249 3.10 -5.61 3.50
CA PRO A 249 3.60 -6.95 3.80
C PRO A 249 4.51 -6.96 5.04
N MET A 250 4.69 -8.15 5.64
CA MET A 250 5.81 -8.45 6.50
C MET A 250 6.94 -9.01 5.64
N ILE A 251 8.08 -8.32 5.59
CA ILE A 251 9.22 -8.71 4.75
C ILE A 251 9.95 -9.92 5.34
N GLY A 252 10.39 -10.84 4.46
CA GLY A 252 11.07 -12.05 4.85
C GLY A 252 10.15 -13.07 5.48
N LYS A 253 10.61 -13.77 6.51
CA LYS A 253 9.86 -14.80 7.20
C LYS A 253 8.73 -14.20 8.04
N ASN A 254 7.52 -14.70 7.83
CA ASN A 254 6.32 -14.31 8.55
C ASN A 254 6.07 -15.26 9.74
N ASP A 255 5.23 -14.84 10.69
CA ASP A 255 4.92 -15.59 11.91
C ASP A 255 4.16 -16.90 11.62
N ASP A 256 3.47 -16.98 10.48
CA ASP A 256 2.74 -18.17 10.03
C ASP A 256 3.63 -19.19 9.27
N GLY A 257 4.94 -18.90 9.14
CA GLY A 257 5.90 -19.72 8.40
C GLY A 257 5.97 -19.45 6.91
N SER A 258 5.13 -18.57 6.35
CA SER A 258 5.28 -18.10 4.98
C SER A 258 6.49 -17.18 4.85
N THR A 259 6.92 -16.92 3.63
CA THR A 259 8.09 -16.06 3.38
C THR A 259 7.79 -15.08 2.26
N PHE A 260 7.87 -13.78 2.58
CA PHE A 260 7.81 -12.69 1.61
C PHE A 260 9.23 -12.42 1.09
N THR A 261 9.48 -12.77 -0.14
CA THR A 261 10.80 -12.73 -0.78
C THR A 261 11.10 -11.37 -1.41
N LEU A 262 12.32 -11.18 -1.92
CA LEU A 262 12.67 -10.00 -2.72
C LEU A 262 11.87 -9.96 -4.04
N ASP A 263 11.57 -11.12 -4.65
CA ASP A 263 10.73 -11.19 -5.85
C ASP A 263 9.29 -10.80 -5.56
N ASP A 264 8.77 -11.12 -4.37
CA ASP A 264 7.48 -10.64 -3.90
C ASP A 264 7.46 -9.12 -3.74
N ALA A 265 8.57 -8.55 -3.26
CA ALA A 265 8.71 -7.08 -3.15
C ALA A 265 8.68 -6.42 -4.53
N TYR A 266 9.35 -6.97 -5.55
CA TYR A 266 9.24 -6.48 -6.93
C TYR A 266 7.80 -6.60 -7.46
N THR A 267 7.11 -7.69 -7.16
CA THR A 267 5.70 -7.90 -7.56
C THR A 267 4.81 -6.81 -6.99
N VAL A 268 4.93 -6.52 -5.69
CA VAL A 268 4.15 -5.48 -5.00
C VAL A 268 4.52 -4.08 -5.51
N ALA A 269 5.82 -3.77 -5.65
CA ALA A 269 6.29 -2.47 -6.12
C ALA A 269 5.82 -2.15 -7.55
N ASN A 270 5.93 -3.12 -8.46
CA ASN A 270 5.46 -2.98 -9.84
C ASN A 270 3.94 -2.80 -9.91
N PHE A 271 3.19 -3.59 -9.12
CA PHE A 271 1.74 -3.43 -9.02
C PHE A 271 1.35 -2.04 -8.52
N ALA A 272 1.98 -1.58 -7.44
CA ALA A 272 1.69 -0.28 -6.85
C ALA A 272 1.92 0.86 -7.83
N LYS A 273 3.04 0.83 -8.55
CA LYS A 273 3.37 1.81 -9.60
C LYS A 273 2.34 1.81 -10.74
N GLN A 274 1.99 0.64 -11.24
CA GLN A 274 1.09 0.51 -12.40
C GLN A 274 -0.35 0.92 -12.08
N ASN A 275 -0.75 0.83 -10.81
CA ASN A 275 -2.13 1.04 -10.39
C ASN A 275 -2.33 2.30 -9.54
N GLY A 276 -1.29 3.11 -9.30
CA GLY A 276 -1.39 4.35 -8.54
C GLY A 276 -1.74 4.12 -7.06
N VAL A 277 -1.19 3.06 -6.46
CA VAL A 277 -1.33 2.79 -5.01
C VAL A 277 -0.69 3.93 -4.22
N GLY A 278 -1.39 4.42 -3.19
CA GLY A 278 -0.97 5.61 -2.45
C GLY A 278 0.20 5.37 -1.50
N LEU A 279 0.29 4.18 -0.90
CA LEU A 279 1.29 3.85 0.11
C LEU A 279 1.82 2.44 -0.08
N ILE A 280 3.14 2.28 -0.01
CA ILE A 280 3.79 1.00 0.30
C ILE A 280 4.41 1.15 1.69
N SER A 281 3.96 0.33 2.63
CA SER A 281 4.61 0.16 3.91
C SER A 281 5.09 -1.28 4.06
N TYR A 282 5.77 -1.60 5.14
CA TYR A 282 6.15 -2.97 5.47
C TYR A 282 6.59 -3.10 6.93
N TRP A 283 6.38 -4.27 7.49
CA TRP A 283 6.93 -4.66 8.78
C TRP A 283 8.25 -5.40 8.58
N SER A 284 9.39 -4.84 8.95
CA SER A 284 9.66 -3.50 9.43
C SER A 284 11.04 -3.04 8.95
N PHE A 285 11.34 -1.75 9.09
CA PHE A 285 12.63 -1.18 8.69
C PHE A 285 13.81 -1.84 9.41
N GLN A 286 13.67 -2.18 10.70
CA GLN A 286 14.71 -2.84 11.47
C GLN A 286 14.98 -4.27 11.00
N ARG A 287 14.00 -4.93 10.39
CA ARG A 287 14.13 -6.25 9.79
C ARG A 287 14.83 -6.24 8.43
N ASP A 288 14.88 -5.09 7.76
CA ASP A 288 15.44 -4.96 6.41
C ASP A 288 16.97 -4.92 6.43
N ARG A 289 17.54 -6.02 6.91
CA ARG A 289 18.98 -6.21 7.09
C ARG A 289 19.43 -7.57 6.58
N ALA A 290 20.68 -7.63 6.13
CA ALA A 290 21.39 -8.88 5.96
C ALA A 290 21.52 -9.61 7.30
N GLN A 291 21.53 -10.94 7.26
CA GLN A 291 21.82 -11.73 8.45
C GLN A 291 23.24 -11.39 8.95
N SER A 292 23.36 -11.07 10.23
CA SER A 292 24.64 -10.76 10.81
C SER A 292 25.58 -11.97 10.80
N SER A 293 26.87 -11.72 10.68
CA SER A 293 27.94 -12.76 10.64
C SER A 293 27.99 -13.64 11.90
N ASN A 294 27.36 -13.21 13.01
CA ASN A 294 27.27 -14.00 14.25
C ASN A 294 26.15 -15.06 14.21
N GLY A 295 25.45 -15.21 13.08
CA GLY A 295 24.41 -16.22 12.91
C GLY A 295 23.14 -15.97 13.72
N SER A 296 22.85 -14.72 14.14
CA SER A 296 21.60 -14.37 14.84
C SER A 296 20.39 -14.90 14.09
N THR A 297 19.45 -15.48 14.82
CA THR A 297 18.14 -15.93 14.31
C THR A 297 17.00 -14.99 14.71
N ASN A 298 17.31 -13.84 15.32
CA ASN A 298 16.32 -12.87 15.77
C ASN A 298 15.70 -12.13 14.58
N LEU A 299 14.52 -12.57 14.14
CA LEU A 299 13.75 -11.95 13.04
C LEU A 299 13.30 -10.51 13.33
N GLY A 300 13.45 -9.98 14.53
CA GLY A 300 13.28 -8.56 14.82
C GLY A 300 14.40 -7.67 14.28
N SER A 301 15.57 -8.26 13.94
CA SER A 301 16.76 -7.54 13.47
C SER A 301 17.24 -7.91 12.07
N PHE A 302 16.62 -8.90 11.42
CA PHE A 302 16.81 -9.23 10.00
C PHE A 302 15.59 -9.96 9.45
N SER A 303 15.41 -9.99 8.14
CA SER A 303 14.19 -10.52 7.50
C SER A 303 14.11 -12.06 7.49
N GLY A 304 15.22 -12.75 7.66
CA GLY A 304 15.29 -14.21 7.55
C GLY A 304 15.44 -14.72 6.10
N VAL A 305 15.65 -13.82 5.14
CA VAL A 305 16.01 -14.16 3.75
C VAL A 305 17.39 -13.60 3.39
N ALA A 306 18.02 -14.18 2.38
CA ALA A 306 19.29 -13.68 1.87
C ALA A 306 19.08 -12.33 1.18
N GLN A 307 19.70 -11.28 1.70
CA GLN A 307 19.60 -9.92 1.20
C GLN A 307 20.82 -9.08 1.64
N SER A 308 21.01 -7.93 1.00
CA SER A 308 21.80 -6.83 1.54
C SER A 308 20.96 -5.95 2.47
N ASP A 309 21.64 -5.10 3.27
CA ASP A 309 20.95 -4.14 4.13
C ASP A 309 20.05 -3.22 3.31
N PHE A 310 18.82 -3.02 3.79
CA PHE A 310 17.80 -2.14 3.20
C PHE A 310 17.39 -2.52 1.77
N GLN A 311 17.52 -3.78 1.40
CA GLN A 311 17.23 -4.19 0.02
C GLN A 311 15.74 -4.12 -0.30
N PHE A 312 14.85 -4.45 0.65
CA PHE A 312 13.41 -4.28 0.47
C PHE A 312 13.04 -2.80 0.32
N TYR A 313 13.59 -1.92 1.18
CA TYR A 313 13.38 -0.47 1.07
C TYR A 313 13.78 0.04 -0.32
N ASN A 314 14.96 -0.38 -0.79
CA ASN A 314 15.46 0.04 -2.10
C ASN A 314 14.56 -0.45 -3.24
N ILE A 315 14.03 -1.67 -3.18
CA ILE A 315 13.08 -2.21 -4.16
C ILE A 315 11.80 -1.37 -4.18
N PHE A 316 11.19 -1.12 -3.02
CA PHE A 316 9.96 -0.34 -2.94
C PHE A 316 10.17 1.12 -3.34
N ASN A 317 11.29 1.72 -2.98
CA ASN A 317 11.59 3.13 -3.27
C ASN A 317 12.09 3.35 -4.71
N SER A 318 12.65 2.33 -5.37
CA SER A 318 13.15 2.40 -6.74
C SER A 318 12.05 2.41 -7.81
N SER A 319 10.79 2.56 -7.42
CA SER A 319 9.63 2.56 -8.33
C SER A 319 9.67 3.65 -9.45
N GLY A 320 10.82 4.29 -9.64
CA GLY A 320 11.16 5.19 -10.76
C GLY A 320 12.04 4.58 -11.86
N GLY A 321 12.70 3.46 -11.65
CA GLY A 321 13.56 2.83 -12.64
C GLY A 321 13.43 1.32 -12.61
N PHE A 322 13.25 0.70 -13.76
CA PHE A 322 13.38 -0.74 -13.91
C PHE A 322 14.78 -1.18 -13.46
N VAL A 323 14.94 -1.69 -12.25
CA VAL A 323 16.01 -2.62 -11.98
C VAL A 323 15.45 -3.97 -12.35
N THR A 324 15.71 -4.39 -13.59
CA THR A 324 15.55 -5.79 -13.98
C THR A 324 16.27 -6.62 -12.92
N ALA A 325 15.58 -7.58 -12.30
CA ALA A 325 16.25 -8.72 -11.71
C ALA A 325 17.40 -9.12 -12.64
N ALA A 326 18.58 -9.37 -12.07
CA ALA A 326 19.77 -9.69 -12.84
C ALA A 326 19.37 -10.59 -14.02
N ALA A 327 19.58 -10.08 -15.23
CA ALA A 327 19.12 -10.68 -16.45
C ALA A 327 19.44 -12.18 -16.46
N ALA A 328 18.40 -13.00 -16.42
CA ALA A 328 18.49 -14.24 -17.16
C ALA A 328 18.89 -13.84 -18.60
N PRO A 329 19.79 -14.57 -19.27
CA PRO A 329 20.44 -14.11 -20.49
C PRO A 329 19.42 -13.62 -21.51
N ALA A 330 19.66 -12.41 -22.01
CA ALA A 330 18.86 -11.76 -23.02
C ALA A 330 18.55 -12.75 -24.17
N GLN A 331 17.31 -13.19 -24.26
CA GLN A 331 16.82 -13.74 -25.49
C GLN A 331 16.48 -12.59 -26.43
N ALA A 332 17.08 -12.68 -27.57
CA ALA A 332 17.18 -11.72 -28.64
C ALA A 332 15.91 -10.92 -28.93
N ALA A 333 16.13 -9.66 -29.29
CA ALA A 333 15.17 -8.77 -29.92
C ALA A 333 14.32 -9.51 -30.96
N ALA A 334 12.99 -9.42 -30.81
CA ALA A 334 12.07 -9.95 -31.81
C ALA A 334 12.30 -9.23 -33.13
N VAL A 335 12.81 -9.98 -34.10
CA VAL A 335 12.81 -9.61 -35.51
C VAL A 335 11.34 -9.59 -35.94
N ALA A 336 10.90 -8.50 -36.53
CA ALA A 336 9.61 -8.41 -37.20
C ALA A 336 9.52 -9.50 -38.30
N GLY A 337 8.68 -10.47 -38.08
CA GLY A 337 8.48 -11.55 -39.06
C GLY A 337 7.54 -12.63 -38.54
N THR A 338 6.34 -12.67 -39.10
CA THR A 338 5.30 -13.71 -38.99
C THR A 338 4.82 -14.05 -37.58
N CYS A 339 3.61 -13.60 -37.29
CA CYS A 339 2.88 -13.90 -36.06
C CYS A 339 2.46 -15.36 -35.95
N SER A 340 3.39 -16.27 -35.71
CA SER A 340 3.09 -17.65 -35.33
C SER A 340 3.55 -17.88 -33.88
N ALA A 341 2.63 -18.22 -32.99
CA ALA A 341 2.93 -18.60 -31.64
C ALA A 341 2.56 -20.06 -31.41
N ALA A 342 3.33 -20.75 -30.55
CA ALA A 342 3.01 -22.10 -30.12
C ALA A 342 1.62 -22.16 -29.49
N GLY A 343 0.90 -23.28 -29.69
CA GLY A 343 -0.40 -23.47 -29.03
C GLY A 343 -0.29 -23.48 -27.52
N TRP A 344 -1.25 -22.85 -26.86
CA TRP A 344 -1.40 -22.95 -25.41
C TRP A 344 -1.69 -24.40 -24.99
N SER A 345 -1.14 -24.81 -23.87
CA SER A 345 -1.37 -26.13 -23.29
C SER A 345 -1.65 -25.98 -21.80
N GLN A 346 -2.70 -26.64 -21.34
CA GLN A 346 -3.04 -26.66 -19.90
C GLN A 346 -1.92 -27.33 -19.09
N GLY A 347 -1.57 -26.75 -17.96
CA GLY A 347 -0.54 -27.26 -17.04
C GLY A 347 0.91 -27.03 -17.51
N LYS A 348 1.12 -26.40 -18.67
CA LYS A 348 2.46 -25.95 -19.10
C LYS A 348 2.78 -24.61 -18.46
N GLN A 349 3.97 -24.49 -17.89
CA GLN A 349 4.44 -23.21 -17.35
C GLN A 349 4.79 -22.23 -18.47
N TYR A 350 4.36 -20.98 -18.31
CA TYR A 350 4.66 -19.88 -19.23
C TYR A 350 5.35 -18.76 -18.47
N ALA A 351 6.47 -18.30 -18.97
CA ALA A 351 7.15 -17.11 -18.44
C ALA A 351 6.39 -15.83 -18.86
N ALA A 352 6.57 -14.75 -18.11
CA ALA A 352 6.10 -13.44 -18.53
C ALA A 352 6.66 -13.10 -19.93
N GLY A 353 5.81 -12.52 -20.80
CA GLY A 353 6.17 -12.25 -22.20
C GLY A 353 5.98 -13.44 -23.16
N SER A 354 5.65 -14.65 -22.69
CA SER A 354 5.33 -15.78 -23.56
C SER A 354 4.09 -15.48 -24.40
N ILE A 355 4.19 -15.65 -25.71
CA ILE A 355 3.03 -15.50 -26.61
C ILE A 355 2.55 -16.91 -27.03
N VAL A 356 1.25 -17.12 -26.93
CA VAL A 356 0.58 -18.38 -27.27
C VAL A 356 -0.60 -18.14 -28.19
N SER A 357 -0.88 -19.12 -29.06
CA SER A 357 -2.15 -19.21 -29.80
C SER A 357 -3.16 -20.04 -28.99
N TYR A 358 -4.42 -19.60 -28.97
CA TYR A 358 -5.49 -20.32 -28.29
C TYR A 358 -6.55 -20.81 -29.28
N PRO A 359 -7.38 -21.82 -28.94
CA PRO A 359 -8.38 -22.37 -29.86
C PRO A 359 -9.38 -21.38 -30.47
N ASP A 360 -9.56 -20.21 -29.84
CA ASP A 360 -10.36 -19.09 -30.37
C ASP A 360 -9.68 -18.32 -31.53
N ARG A 361 -8.52 -18.82 -32.01
CA ARG A 361 -7.68 -18.24 -33.06
C ARG A 361 -7.06 -16.86 -32.72
N LYS A 362 -7.04 -16.50 -31.45
CA LYS A 362 -6.38 -15.30 -30.95
C LYS A 362 -5.02 -15.64 -30.37
N LEU A 363 -4.18 -14.63 -30.33
CA LEU A 363 -2.91 -14.70 -29.60
C LEU A 363 -3.07 -14.05 -28.25
N TYR A 364 -2.37 -14.61 -27.28
CA TYR A 364 -2.32 -14.08 -25.91
C TYR A 364 -0.88 -14.00 -25.45
N ILE A 365 -0.55 -12.90 -24.79
CA ILE A 365 0.74 -12.70 -24.13
C ILE A 365 0.59 -12.88 -22.62
N ALA A 366 1.45 -13.68 -22.04
CA ALA A 366 1.53 -13.85 -20.60
C ALA A 366 2.05 -12.55 -19.96
N LYS A 367 1.22 -11.87 -19.21
CA LYS A 367 1.60 -10.67 -18.45
C LYS A 367 2.53 -11.03 -17.29
N PHE A 368 2.33 -12.20 -16.73
CA PHE A 368 3.10 -12.78 -15.63
C PHE A 368 3.39 -14.26 -15.90
N ALA A 369 4.43 -14.77 -15.24
CA ALA A 369 4.67 -16.20 -15.22
C ALA A 369 3.45 -16.93 -14.64
N ASN A 370 3.04 -18.03 -15.28
CA ASN A 370 1.86 -18.76 -14.83
C ASN A 370 1.97 -20.27 -15.20
N PRO A 371 1.28 -21.14 -14.45
CA PRO A 371 1.33 -22.60 -14.63
C PRO A 371 0.41 -23.11 -15.75
N GLY A 372 0.12 -22.29 -16.76
CA GLY A 372 -0.76 -22.67 -17.86
C GLY A 372 -2.24 -22.37 -17.59
N TYR A 373 -2.53 -21.28 -16.90
CA TYR A 373 -3.90 -20.79 -16.79
C TYR A 373 -4.50 -20.48 -18.14
N ASN A 374 -5.81 -20.71 -18.26
CA ASN A 374 -6.54 -20.51 -19.52
C ASN A 374 -6.56 -19.01 -19.91
N PRO A 375 -6.04 -18.64 -21.12
CA PRO A 375 -5.92 -17.24 -21.52
C PRO A 375 -7.23 -16.47 -21.64
N THR A 376 -8.36 -17.14 -21.91
CA THR A 376 -9.65 -16.50 -22.10
C THR A 376 -10.38 -16.23 -20.79
N ILE A 377 -10.02 -16.93 -19.70
CA ILE A 377 -10.64 -16.82 -18.38
C ILE A 377 -9.74 -16.05 -17.42
N SER A 378 -8.44 -16.35 -17.49
CA SER A 378 -7.45 -15.79 -16.56
C SER A 378 -6.86 -14.47 -17.10
N THR A 379 -7.71 -13.50 -17.28
CA THR A 379 -7.35 -12.18 -17.81
C THR A 379 -6.34 -11.41 -16.94
N TYR A 380 -6.11 -11.87 -15.71
CA TYR A 380 -5.03 -11.39 -14.86
C TYR A 380 -3.66 -11.79 -15.42
N TYR A 381 -3.49 -13.05 -15.80
CA TYR A 381 -2.21 -13.58 -16.30
C TYR A 381 -2.00 -13.35 -17.80
N TRP A 382 -3.06 -13.14 -18.55
CA TRP A 382 -3.03 -13.03 -20.00
C TRP A 382 -3.68 -11.76 -20.50
N SER A 383 -3.14 -11.17 -21.54
CA SER A 383 -3.83 -10.18 -22.37
C SER A 383 -3.86 -10.64 -23.81
N GLN A 384 -4.92 -10.27 -24.53
CA GLN A 384 -4.96 -10.49 -25.97
C GLN A 384 -3.78 -9.76 -26.60
N TYR A 385 -3.08 -10.45 -27.48
CA TYR A 385 -1.92 -9.92 -28.21
C TYR A 385 -2.33 -9.72 -29.68
N VAL A 386 -1.99 -8.57 -30.19
CA VAL A 386 -2.19 -8.21 -31.60
C VAL A 386 -0.79 -7.93 -32.14
N CYS A 387 -0.44 -8.61 -33.21
CA CYS A 387 0.84 -8.42 -33.91
C CYS A 387 0.91 -7.09 -34.64
#